data_bff03593125ddc980c1384830b967511
#
_entry.id   bff03593125ddc980c1384830b967511
#
_cell.length_a   1.000
_cell.length_b   1.000
_cell.length_c   1.000
_cell.angle_alpha   90.00
_cell.angle_beta   90.00
_cell.angle_gamma   90.00
#
_symmetry.space_group_name_H-M   'P 1'
#
loop_
_entity.id
_entity.type
_entity.pdbx_description
1 polymer ?
#
loop_
_entity_poly.entity_id
_entity_poly.type
_entity_poly.pdbx_seq_one_letter_code
_entity_poly.pdbx_strand_id
1 'polypeptide(L)'
;AFAPIPMLMKLGSLIGDKTEATVLDLPAERWLWDKHVDCQEPSFIFSVPHSLPREVAAVISISNRADHPDSPNVVEFRVVEPNRDIIRQEKHLNIFRQQFNAFLMQLVRSGVRIIHLYPATPISASVEIGRMLLPKTFEEIHVWEWQAPTWKPAVRLK
;
A
#
# COMPACT_ATOMS: atom_id res chain seq x y z
N ALA A 1 -12.87 -11.92 12.17
CA ALA A 1 -11.50 -11.66 11.72
C ALA A 1 -11.54 -11.03 10.34
N PHE A 2 -10.73 -10.02 10.11
CA PHE A 2 -10.62 -9.40 8.78
C PHE A 2 -9.68 -10.24 7.90
N ALA A 3 -9.85 -10.11 6.57
CA ALA A 3 -8.96 -10.75 5.64
C ALA A 3 -7.51 -10.22 5.81
N PRO A 4 -6.49 -11.08 5.69
CA PRO A 4 -5.11 -10.64 5.70
C PRO A 4 -4.81 -9.62 4.59
N ILE A 5 -3.87 -8.70 4.84
CA ILE A 5 -3.49 -7.65 3.88
C ILE A 5 -3.17 -8.20 2.48
N PRO A 6 -2.39 -9.30 2.34
CA PRO A 6 -2.12 -9.85 1.02
C PRO A 6 -3.37 -10.30 0.25
N MET A 7 -4.37 -10.80 0.96
CA MET A 7 -5.65 -11.20 0.36
C MET A 7 -6.46 -9.99 -0.12
N LEU A 8 -6.45 -8.89 0.65
CA LEU A 8 -7.08 -7.64 0.25
C LEU A 8 -6.41 -7.03 -0.99
N MET A 9 -5.09 -7.09 -1.07
CA MET A 9 -4.35 -6.68 -2.26
C MET A 9 -4.67 -7.58 -3.46
N LYS A 10 -4.77 -8.89 -3.25
CA LYS A 10 -5.18 -9.82 -4.30
C LYS A 10 -6.60 -9.51 -4.80
N LEU A 11 -7.53 -9.25 -3.90
CA LEU A 11 -8.89 -8.81 -4.25
C LEU A 11 -8.85 -7.54 -5.10
N GLY A 12 -8.10 -6.52 -4.67
CA GLY A 12 -7.92 -5.28 -5.43
C GLY A 12 -7.36 -5.54 -6.83
N SER A 13 -6.39 -6.43 -6.96
CA SER A 13 -5.80 -6.78 -8.26
C SER A 13 -6.79 -7.45 -9.21
N LEU A 14 -7.75 -8.21 -8.69
CA LEU A 14 -8.81 -8.86 -9.47
C LEU A 14 -9.89 -7.86 -9.91
N ILE A 15 -10.22 -6.89 -9.07
CA ILE A 15 -11.15 -5.80 -9.42
C ILE A 15 -10.53 -4.90 -10.50
N GLY A 16 -9.24 -4.58 -10.35
CA GLY A 16 -8.50 -3.71 -11.24
C GLY A 16 -8.87 -2.23 -11.13
N ASP A 17 -8.18 -1.40 -11.88
CA ASP A 17 -8.34 0.07 -11.86
C ASP A 17 -9.47 0.57 -12.77
N LYS A 18 -9.85 -0.21 -13.77
CA LYS A 18 -10.90 0.15 -14.75
C LYS A 18 -12.31 -0.14 -14.27
N THR A 19 -12.46 -0.99 -13.26
CA THR A 19 -13.75 -1.30 -12.66
C THR A 19 -14.12 -0.24 -11.65
N GLU A 20 -15.30 0.38 -11.81
CA GLU A 20 -15.84 1.25 -10.79
C GLU A 20 -16.14 0.43 -9.52
N ALA A 21 -15.58 0.84 -8.42
CA ALA A 21 -15.74 0.16 -7.14
C ALA A 21 -15.73 1.18 -6.00
N THR A 22 -16.65 1.03 -5.08
CA THR A 22 -16.64 1.79 -3.83
C THR A 22 -15.85 1.01 -2.79
N VAL A 23 -14.68 1.54 -2.43
CA VAL A 23 -13.83 0.96 -1.40
C VAL A 23 -14.08 1.69 -0.10
N LEU A 24 -14.42 0.94 0.93
CA LEU A 24 -14.70 1.46 2.28
C LEU A 24 -13.62 1.01 3.26
N ASP A 25 -13.50 1.74 4.34
CA ASP A 25 -12.70 1.34 5.49
C ASP A 25 -13.59 1.17 6.71
N LEU A 26 -13.02 0.75 7.82
CA LEU A 26 -13.70 0.50 9.08
C LEU A 26 -13.24 1.47 10.19
N PRO A 27 -13.36 2.80 10.00
CA PRO A 27 -13.07 3.72 11.07
C PRO A 27 -14.13 3.57 12.17
N ALA A 28 -13.69 3.52 13.41
CA ALA A 28 -14.58 3.40 14.57
C ALA A 28 -15.60 2.24 14.46
N GLU A 29 -15.17 1.09 13.93
CA GLU A 29 -15.97 -0.15 13.80
C GLU A 29 -17.21 -0.05 12.91
N ARG A 30 -17.25 0.92 11.99
CA ARG A 30 -18.35 1.10 11.02
C ARG A 30 -17.83 1.10 9.59
N TRP A 31 -18.48 0.35 8.72
CA TRP A 31 -18.22 0.34 7.26
C TRP A 31 -18.80 1.58 6.57
N LEU A 32 -18.42 2.75 7.06
CA LEU A 32 -18.89 4.04 6.53
C LEU A 32 -17.75 5.04 6.58
N TRP A 33 -17.68 5.89 5.56
CA TRP A 33 -16.83 7.06 5.63
C TRP A 33 -17.35 8.06 6.65
N ASP A 34 -16.45 8.58 7.45
CA ASP A 34 -16.75 9.63 8.41
C ASP A 34 -17.04 10.95 7.67
N LYS A 35 -18.29 11.37 7.64
CA LYS A 35 -18.73 12.56 6.92
C LYS A 35 -18.72 13.84 7.76
N HIS A 36 -18.61 13.72 9.06
CA HIS A 36 -18.92 14.82 9.99
C HIS A 36 -17.73 15.26 10.85
N VAL A 37 -16.59 14.57 10.78
CA VAL A 37 -15.41 14.92 11.54
C VAL A 37 -14.45 15.70 10.66
N ASP A 38 -14.07 16.88 11.11
CA ASP A 38 -12.96 17.62 10.52
C ASP A 38 -11.66 16.92 10.90
N CYS A 39 -11.23 16.02 10.04
CA CYS A 39 -10.01 15.24 10.24
C CYS A 39 -8.88 15.86 9.46
N GLN A 40 -7.72 15.92 10.11
CA GLN A 40 -6.49 16.32 9.43
C GLN A 40 -6.23 15.40 8.24
N GLU A 41 -5.91 15.98 7.10
CA GLU A 41 -5.53 15.23 5.91
C GLU A 41 -4.21 14.47 6.14
N PRO A 42 -4.10 13.22 5.70
CA PRO A 42 -2.87 12.46 5.84
C PRO A 42 -1.77 13.04 4.95
N SER A 43 -0.55 13.04 5.47
CA SER A 43 0.64 13.41 4.71
C SER A 43 1.52 12.19 4.53
N PHE A 44 1.75 11.80 3.28
CA PHE A 44 2.58 10.65 2.93
C PHE A 44 4.00 11.10 2.57
N ILE A 45 4.96 10.32 3.01
CA ILE A 45 6.39 10.62 2.87
C ILE A 45 7.04 9.47 2.11
N PHE A 46 7.73 9.79 1.03
CA PHE A 46 8.56 8.86 0.29
C PHE A 46 9.69 9.59 -0.44
N SER A 47 10.78 8.89 -0.63
CA SER A 47 11.91 9.35 -1.44
C SER A 47 12.42 8.18 -2.25
N VAL A 48 12.47 8.34 -3.56
CA VAL A 48 12.93 7.29 -4.47
C VAL A 48 14.19 7.78 -5.18
N PRO A 49 15.32 7.08 -5.03
CA PRO A 49 16.55 7.38 -5.77
C PRO A 49 16.32 7.36 -7.29
N HIS A 50 17.07 8.17 -8.02
CA HIS A 50 16.98 8.23 -9.49
C HIS A 50 17.32 6.91 -10.18
N SER A 51 18.20 6.11 -9.57
CA SER A 51 18.58 4.81 -10.07
C SER A 51 18.46 3.79 -8.95
N LEU A 52 17.72 2.74 -9.21
CA LEU A 52 17.54 1.61 -8.31
C LEU A 52 17.84 0.31 -9.05
N PRO A 53 18.23 -0.75 -8.33
CA PRO A 53 18.32 -2.07 -8.92
C PRO A 53 16.96 -2.54 -9.44
N ARG A 54 16.99 -3.53 -10.32
CA ARG A 54 15.80 -4.12 -10.92
C ARG A 54 14.78 -4.63 -9.89
N GLU A 55 15.28 -5.08 -8.75
CA GLU A 55 14.50 -5.69 -7.66
C GLU A 55 14.68 -4.88 -6.38
N VAL A 56 13.56 -4.49 -5.77
CA VAL A 56 13.53 -3.73 -4.52
C VAL A 56 12.48 -4.24 -3.54
N ALA A 57 12.74 -4.00 -2.27
CA ALA A 57 11.79 -4.15 -1.18
C ALA A 57 11.12 -2.78 -0.91
N ALA A 58 9.79 -2.73 -0.96
CA ALA A 58 9.01 -1.55 -0.65
C ALA A 58 8.26 -1.74 0.67
N VAL A 59 8.67 -1.03 1.69
CA VAL A 59 8.04 -1.02 3.02
C VAL A 59 6.96 0.05 3.05
N ILE A 60 5.74 -0.33 3.46
CA ILE A 60 4.59 0.57 3.49
C ILE A 60 4.06 0.65 4.92
N SER A 61 4.20 1.82 5.55
CA SER A 61 3.85 2.05 6.95
C SER A 61 2.75 3.10 7.06
N ILE A 62 1.50 2.67 7.13
CA ILE A 62 0.31 3.55 7.22
C ILE A 62 -0.48 3.28 8.50
N SER A 63 -0.97 2.06 8.71
CA SER A 63 -1.73 1.70 9.90
C SER A 63 -0.85 1.34 11.10
N ASN A 64 0.38 0.94 10.81
CA ASN A 64 1.41 0.62 11.79
C ASN A 64 2.77 0.83 11.15
N ARG A 65 3.82 0.89 11.95
CA ARG A 65 5.19 0.86 11.44
C ARG A 65 5.51 -0.58 11.04
N ALA A 66 5.81 -0.78 9.76
CA ALA A 66 6.26 -2.07 9.26
C ALA A 66 7.74 -2.27 9.56
N ASP A 67 8.12 -3.47 10.00
CA ASP A 67 9.51 -3.82 10.18
C ASP A 67 10.22 -3.91 8.81
N HIS A 68 11.45 -3.45 8.78
CA HIS A 68 12.26 -3.54 7.56
C HIS A 68 12.68 -5.00 7.31
N PRO A 69 12.52 -5.49 6.08
CA PRO A 69 13.03 -6.81 5.73
C PRO A 69 14.56 -6.80 5.66
N ASP A 70 15.14 -7.97 5.74
CA ASP A 70 16.56 -8.17 5.46
C ASP A 70 16.78 -8.11 3.93
N SER A 71 16.94 -6.90 3.43
CA SER A 71 17.14 -6.62 2.01
C SER A 71 18.08 -5.43 1.84
N PRO A 72 19.03 -5.49 0.88
CA PRO A 72 19.97 -4.38 0.66
C PRO A 72 19.32 -3.16 0.00
N ASN A 73 18.17 -3.34 -0.65
CA ASN A 73 17.52 -2.30 -1.45
C ASN A 73 16.11 -2.06 -0.96
N VAL A 74 15.98 -1.23 0.06
CA VAL A 74 14.70 -0.88 0.67
C VAL A 74 14.31 0.54 0.31
N VAL A 75 13.08 0.70 -0.16
CA VAL A 75 12.40 1.99 -0.30
C VAL A 75 11.20 2.02 0.63
N GLU A 76 10.81 3.19 1.09
CA GLU A 76 9.75 3.33 2.07
C GLU A 76 8.69 4.32 1.62
N PHE A 77 7.43 3.96 1.82
CA PHE A 77 6.27 4.84 1.70
C PHE A 77 5.55 4.83 3.05
N ARG A 78 5.43 5.99 3.70
CA ARG A 78 4.92 6.05 5.07
C ARG A 78 4.18 7.33 5.39
N VAL A 79 3.48 7.35 6.49
CA VAL A 79 3.04 8.55 7.21
C VAL A 79 4.00 8.83 8.38
N VAL A 80 3.96 10.05 8.92
CA VAL A 80 4.86 10.44 10.03
C VAL A 80 4.59 9.57 11.26
N GLU A 81 3.32 9.43 11.63
CA GLU A 81 2.87 8.64 12.77
C GLU A 81 1.81 7.62 12.30
N PRO A 82 2.25 6.41 11.92
CA PRO A 82 1.32 5.37 11.50
C PRO A 82 0.30 5.04 12.60
N ASN A 83 -0.96 5.02 12.23
CA ASN A 83 -2.06 4.58 13.09
C ASN A 83 -3.24 4.06 12.25
N ARG A 84 -4.15 3.34 12.89
CA ARG A 84 -5.28 2.67 12.21
C ARG A 84 -6.30 3.63 11.61
N ASP A 85 -6.34 4.87 12.09
CA ASP A 85 -7.34 5.87 11.73
C ASP A 85 -6.81 6.94 10.76
N ILE A 86 -5.73 6.67 10.06
CA ILE A 86 -5.16 7.61 9.08
C ILE A 86 -6.13 7.89 7.92
N ILE A 87 -6.80 6.85 7.42
CA ILE A 87 -7.76 6.97 6.32
C ILE A 87 -9.17 6.88 6.92
N ARG A 88 -9.81 8.02 7.13
CA ARG A 88 -11.13 8.13 7.77
C ARG A 88 -12.22 8.61 6.83
N GLN A 89 -11.84 9.24 5.72
CA GLN A 89 -12.76 9.82 4.75
C GLN A 89 -12.35 9.40 3.34
N GLU A 90 -13.29 9.41 2.42
CA GLU A 90 -13.04 9.11 1.01
C GLU A 90 -11.97 10.01 0.41
N LYS A 91 -11.95 11.31 0.77
CA LYS A 91 -10.90 12.23 0.34
C LYS A 91 -9.50 11.80 0.77
N HIS A 92 -9.36 11.18 1.94
CA HIS A 92 -8.08 10.65 2.42
C HIS A 92 -7.59 9.48 1.55
N LEU A 93 -8.52 8.62 1.12
CA LEU A 93 -8.21 7.53 0.21
C LEU A 93 -7.80 8.06 -1.17
N ASN A 94 -8.41 9.13 -1.64
CA ASN A 94 -8.04 9.78 -2.90
C ASN A 94 -6.65 10.41 -2.84
N ILE A 95 -6.30 11.06 -1.72
CA ILE A 95 -4.94 11.56 -1.47
C ILE A 95 -3.94 10.41 -1.48
N PHE A 96 -4.25 9.31 -0.78
CA PHE A 96 -3.43 8.11 -0.78
C PHE A 96 -3.21 7.58 -2.20
N ARG A 97 -4.26 7.42 -3.00
CA ARG A 97 -4.15 6.95 -4.39
C ARG A 97 -3.18 7.81 -5.22
N GLN A 98 -3.29 9.13 -5.12
CA GLN A 98 -2.44 10.05 -5.87
C GLN A 98 -0.98 9.91 -5.45
N GLN A 99 -0.71 9.91 -4.14
CA GLN A 99 0.64 9.84 -3.61
C GLN A 99 1.28 8.46 -3.84
N PHE A 100 0.54 7.39 -3.65
CA PHE A 100 1.03 6.04 -3.89
C PHE A 100 1.28 5.79 -5.39
N ASN A 101 0.42 6.30 -6.26
CA ASN A 101 0.67 6.24 -7.70
C ASN A 101 1.95 6.99 -8.09
N ALA A 102 2.20 8.16 -7.52
CA ALA A 102 3.43 8.92 -7.74
C ALA A 102 4.66 8.12 -7.29
N PHE A 103 4.59 7.47 -6.13
CA PHE A 103 5.63 6.58 -5.63
C PHE A 103 5.91 5.42 -6.60
N LEU A 104 4.88 4.71 -7.05
CA LEU A 104 5.03 3.61 -8.00
C LEU A 104 5.64 4.07 -9.33
N MET A 105 5.23 5.22 -9.83
CA MET A 105 5.77 5.79 -11.07
C MET A 105 7.25 6.17 -10.93
N GLN A 106 7.66 6.67 -9.78
CA GLN A 106 9.08 6.93 -9.51
C GLN A 106 9.90 5.65 -9.48
N LEU A 107 9.38 4.58 -8.85
CA LEU A 107 10.04 3.26 -8.87
C LEU A 107 10.27 2.75 -10.30
N VAL A 108 9.22 2.80 -11.12
CA VAL A 108 9.31 2.38 -12.54
C VAL A 108 10.37 3.19 -13.29
N ARG A 109 10.37 4.52 -13.12
CA ARG A 109 11.35 5.41 -13.76
C ARG A 109 12.78 5.18 -13.27
N SER A 110 12.94 4.77 -12.02
CA SER A 110 14.24 4.43 -11.43
C SER A 110 14.81 3.07 -11.87
N GLY A 111 14.05 2.30 -12.67
CA GLY A 111 14.51 1.04 -13.24
C GLY A 111 13.95 -0.21 -12.55
N VAL A 112 13.11 -0.07 -11.54
CA VAL A 112 12.51 -1.20 -10.82
C VAL A 112 11.58 -1.99 -11.75
N ARG A 113 11.70 -3.32 -11.71
CA ARG A 113 10.85 -4.26 -12.46
C ARG A 113 10.26 -5.35 -11.58
N ILE A 114 10.91 -5.65 -10.47
CA ILE A 114 10.46 -6.64 -9.48
C ILE A 114 10.28 -5.90 -8.16
N ILE A 115 9.09 -5.96 -7.61
CA ILE A 115 8.77 -5.29 -6.34
C ILE A 115 8.28 -6.29 -5.30
N HIS A 116 8.87 -6.21 -4.11
CA HIS A 116 8.45 -6.94 -2.93
C HIS A 116 7.79 -5.96 -1.96
N LEU A 117 6.51 -6.15 -1.69
CA LEU A 117 5.73 -5.29 -0.80
C LEU A 117 5.70 -5.86 0.62
N TYR A 118 6.04 -5.02 1.58
CA TYR A 118 6.02 -5.31 3.02
C TYR A 118 5.04 -4.34 3.70
N PRO A 119 3.73 -4.65 3.64
CA PRO A 119 2.71 -3.69 3.99
C PRO A 119 2.25 -3.76 5.44
N ALA A 120 2.09 -2.60 6.07
CA ALA A 120 1.26 -2.36 7.25
C ALA A 120 0.23 -1.28 6.89
N THR A 121 -0.89 -1.70 6.30
CA THR A 121 -1.86 -0.81 5.65
C THR A 121 -3.29 -1.08 6.13
N PRO A 122 -4.16 -0.06 6.20
CA PRO A 122 -5.58 -0.26 6.48
C PRO A 122 -6.27 -0.97 5.30
N ILE A 123 -7.48 -1.44 5.54
CA ILE A 123 -8.25 -2.26 4.60
C ILE A 123 -8.42 -1.56 3.24
N SER A 124 -8.88 -0.32 3.24
CA SER A 124 -9.11 0.45 2.02
C SER A 124 -7.83 0.65 1.20
N ALA A 125 -6.74 1.05 1.85
CA ALA A 125 -5.45 1.22 1.18
C ALA A 125 -4.92 -0.11 0.62
N SER A 126 -5.11 -1.21 1.32
CA SER A 126 -4.68 -2.54 0.86
C SER A 126 -5.37 -2.94 -0.46
N VAL A 127 -6.69 -2.73 -0.56
CA VAL A 127 -7.46 -2.99 -1.78
C VAL A 127 -7.01 -2.05 -2.91
N GLU A 128 -6.84 -0.76 -2.62
CA GLU A 128 -6.42 0.22 -3.62
C GLU A 128 -5.00 -0.03 -4.14
N ILE A 129 -4.08 -0.45 -3.29
CA ILE A 129 -2.73 -0.87 -3.73
C ILE A 129 -2.86 -1.99 -4.77
N GLY A 130 -3.64 -3.01 -4.49
CA GLY A 130 -3.87 -4.10 -5.43
C GLY A 130 -4.44 -3.62 -6.78
N ARG A 131 -5.39 -2.69 -6.74
CA ARG A 131 -6.00 -2.12 -7.95
C ARG A 131 -5.01 -1.33 -8.81
N MET A 132 -4.05 -0.64 -8.18
CA MET A 132 -3.08 0.22 -8.85
C MET A 132 -1.85 -0.49 -9.41
N LEU A 133 -1.53 -1.69 -8.92
CA LEU A 133 -0.25 -2.36 -9.22
C LEU A 133 -0.22 -3.01 -10.60
N LEU A 134 -1.28 -3.74 -11.00
CA LEU A 134 -1.28 -4.50 -12.24
C LEU A 134 -1.14 -3.67 -13.52
N PRO A 135 -1.70 -2.45 -13.61
CA PRO A 135 -1.49 -1.59 -14.77
C PRO A 135 -0.04 -1.11 -14.93
N LYS A 136 0.79 -1.26 -13.91
CA LYS A 136 2.19 -0.82 -13.94
C LYS A 136 3.08 -1.83 -14.68
N THR A 137 4.21 -1.34 -15.14
CA THR A 137 5.18 -2.13 -15.93
C THR A 137 6.10 -3.02 -15.08
N PHE A 138 5.67 -3.41 -13.89
CA PHE A 138 6.39 -4.42 -13.09
C PHE A 138 6.26 -5.80 -13.76
N GLU A 139 7.34 -6.54 -13.76
CA GLU A 139 7.38 -7.91 -14.26
C GLU A 139 6.92 -8.89 -13.19
N GLU A 140 7.29 -8.62 -11.94
CA GLU A 140 6.88 -9.41 -10.78
C GLU A 140 6.45 -8.52 -9.62
N ILE A 141 5.41 -8.94 -8.93
CA ILE A 141 4.86 -8.27 -7.75
C ILE A 141 4.61 -9.32 -6.69
N HIS A 142 5.40 -9.28 -5.62
CA HIS A 142 5.31 -10.17 -4.47
C HIS A 142 4.79 -9.42 -3.26
N VAL A 143 3.84 -9.98 -2.52
CA VAL A 143 3.34 -9.43 -1.27
C VAL A 143 3.74 -10.35 -0.13
N TRP A 144 4.32 -9.75 0.90
CA TRP A 144 4.75 -10.43 2.10
C TRP A 144 3.77 -10.17 3.24
N GLU A 145 3.69 -11.10 4.17
CA GLU A 145 2.86 -11.00 5.36
C GLU A 145 3.72 -11.06 6.60
N TRP A 146 3.45 -10.14 7.53
CA TRP A 146 4.10 -10.18 8.84
C TRP A 146 3.50 -11.30 9.69
N GLN A 147 4.32 -12.27 10.01
CA GLN A 147 4.01 -13.37 10.92
C GLN A 147 5.11 -13.41 11.98
N ALA A 148 4.90 -12.63 13.06
CA ALA A 148 5.91 -12.38 14.08
C ALA A 148 6.71 -13.66 14.43
N PRO A 149 8.03 -13.60 14.45
CA PRO A 149 8.87 -12.39 14.43
C PRO A 149 9.43 -12.06 13.02
N THR A 150 8.85 -12.54 11.93
CA THR A 150 9.43 -12.38 10.61
C THR A 150 8.39 -12.17 9.50
N TRP A 151 8.85 -11.67 8.38
CA TRP A 151 8.08 -11.64 7.13
C TRP A 151 8.11 -13.00 6.43
N LYS A 152 6.96 -13.38 5.86
CA LYS A 152 6.83 -14.58 5.03
C LYS A 152 6.19 -14.23 3.69
N PRO A 153 6.62 -14.89 2.59
CA PRO A 153 5.97 -14.69 1.30
C PRO A 153 4.51 -15.17 1.39
N ALA A 154 3.59 -14.34 0.91
CA ALA A 154 2.16 -14.63 1.04
C ALA A 154 1.48 -14.82 -0.31
N VAL A 155 1.61 -13.86 -1.23
CA VAL A 155 0.98 -13.94 -2.54
C VAL A 155 1.81 -13.26 -3.62
N ARG A 156 1.78 -13.82 -4.81
CA ARG A 156 2.28 -13.19 -6.04
C ARG A 156 1.08 -12.61 -6.80
N LEU A 157 1.11 -11.33 -7.10
CA LEU A 157 0.06 -10.67 -7.88
C LEU A 157 0.35 -10.74 -9.38
N LYS A 158 1.64 -10.71 -9.73
CA LYS A 158 2.10 -10.76 -11.12
C LYS A 158 3.42 -11.51 -11.25
#